data_268fdb49f96ef34c36bb441485b5930e
#
_entry.id   268fdb49f96ef34c36bb441485b5930e
#
_cell.length_a   1.000
_cell.length_b   1.000
_cell.length_c   1.000
_cell.angle_alpha   90.00
_cell.angle_beta   90.00
_cell.angle_gamma   90.00
#
_symmetry.space_group_name_H-M   'P 1'
#
loop_
_entity.id
_entity.type
_entity.pdbx_description
1 polymer ?
#
loop_
_entity_poly.entity_id
_entity_poly.type
_entity_poly.pdbx_seq_one_letter_code
_entity_poly.pdbx_strand_id
1 'polypeptide(L)'
;DSNNRHKLKDLFKKKDDEKYKNFMPWWMPSQWTAIAADYCYGETINSAVYKNKGSGANAVEWKTEIPKDGYYEVSIWNAKMSGRMFFMDRRRGRHKEERNQTYTIQYDKEKESVTLDLDEETEGWVSIGNFYLPQGEVIITLTDKVSGDYVIADAVKFTATEE
;
A
#
# COMPACT_ATOMS: atom_id res chain seq x y z
N ASP A 1 -20.91 -13.69 -43.06
CA ASP A 1 -21.34 -13.38 -41.68
C ASP A 1 -20.19 -12.92 -40.77
N SER A 2 -19.36 -12.03 -41.30
CA SER A 2 -18.27 -11.43 -40.50
C SER A 2 -18.74 -10.30 -39.56
N ASN A 3 -19.97 -9.84 -39.72
CA ASN A 3 -20.53 -8.70 -38.98
C ASN A 3 -21.03 -9.04 -37.55
N ASN A 4 -21.13 -10.32 -37.20
CA ASN A 4 -21.64 -10.74 -35.90
C ASN A 4 -20.53 -10.97 -34.85
N ARG A 5 -19.29 -11.14 -35.31
CA ARG A 5 -18.14 -11.32 -34.39
C ARG A 5 -17.63 -10.01 -33.77
N HIS A 6 -17.84 -8.87 -34.43
CA HIS A 6 -17.48 -7.56 -33.88
C HIS A 6 -18.45 -7.10 -32.79
N LYS A 7 -19.76 -7.37 -32.94
CA LYS A 7 -20.74 -7.04 -31.89
C LYS A 7 -20.61 -7.84 -30.61
N LEU A 8 -20.12 -9.07 -30.67
CA LEU A 8 -19.85 -9.87 -29.46
C LEU A 8 -18.61 -9.35 -28.72
N LYS A 9 -17.59 -8.88 -29.43
CA LYS A 9 -16.40 -8.27 -28.76
C LYS A 9 -16.71 -6.95 -28.06
N ASP A 10 -17.67 -6.18 -28.59
CA ASP A 10 -18.07 -4.92 -27.96
C ASP A 10 -19.03 -5.11 -26.78
N LEU A 11 -19.78 -6.23 -26.75
CA LEU A 11 -20.62 -6.62 -25.61
C LEU A 11 -19.78 -7.10 -24.40
N PHE A 12 -18.58 -7.61 -24.63
CA PHE A 12 -17.60 -7.99 -23.58
C PHE A 12 -16.62 -6.87 -23.24
N LYS A 13 -16.63 -5.74 -23.96
CA LYS A 13 -16.13 -4.46 -23.48
C LYS A 13 -17.15 -3.82 -22.54
N LYS A 14 -17.58 -4.53 -21.49
CA LYS A 14 -18.02 -3.84 -20.31
C LYS A 14 -16.90 -2.89 -19.95
N LYS A 15 -17.25 -1.60 -19.76
CA LYS A 15 -16.55 -0.71 -18.88
C LYS A 15 -16.43 -1.43 -17.53
N ASP A 16 -15.51 -2.34 -17.40
CA ASP A 16 -14.95 -2.66 -16.12
C ASP A 16 -14.35 -1.34 -15.67
N ASP A 17 -15.02 -0.71 -14.73
CA ASP A 17 -14.40 0.29 -13.92
C ASP A 17 -13.07 -0.33 -13.52
N GLU A 18 -11.98 0.26 -13.97
CA GLU A 18 -10.61 -0.24 -13.84
C GLU A 18 -10.15 -0.25 -12.37
N LYS A 19 -11.08 -0.51 -11.46
CA LYS A 19 -10.92 -0.40 -10.02
C LYS A 19 -10.01 -1.49 -9.46
N TYR A 20 -10.00 -2.66 -10.10
CA TYR A 20 -9.17 -3.77 -9.67
C TYR A 20 -8.53 -4.43 -10.90
N LYS A 21 -7.23 -4.33 -11.00
CA LYS A 21 -6.43 -5.07 -11.99
C LYS A 21 -5.74 -6.22 -11.28
N ASN A 22 -5.80 -7.42 -11.86
CA ASN A 22 -4.99 -8.52 -11.36
C ASN A 22 -3.53 -8.12 -11.45
N PHE A 23 -2.80 -8.31 -10.37
CA PHE A 23 -1.37 -8.07 -10.33
C PHE A 23 -0.68 -8.93 -11.39
N MET A 24 -0.02 -8.26 -12.34
CA MET A 24 0.82 -8.91 -13.34
C MET A 24 2.28 -8.71 -12.93
N PRO A 25 3.04 -9.79 -12.63
CA PRO A 25 4.40 -9.68 -12.11
C PRO A 25 5.37 -8.86 -12.99
N TRP A 26 5.06 -8.74 -14.26
CA TRP A 26 5.85 -7.98 -15.24
C TRP A 26 5.34 -6.56 -15.49
N TRP A 27 4.25 -6.17 -14.83
CA TRP A 27 3.66 -4.85 -15.03
C TRP A 27 3.66 -4.06 -13.73
N MET A 28 4.47 -3.01 -13.70
CA MET A 28 4.55 -2.06 -12.60
C MET A 28 3.91 -0.76 -13.05
N PRO A 29 2.75 -0.39 -12.51
CA PRO A 29 2.05 0.82 -12.92
C PRO A 29 2.78 2.07 -12.48
N SER A 30 2.76 3.12 -13.30
CA SER A 30 3.29 4.44 -12.97
C SER A 30 2.34 5.28 -12.11
N GLN A 31 1.07 4.89 -12.05
CA GLN A 31 0.04 5.51 -11.22
C GLN A 31 -0.38 4.55 -10.12
N TRP A 32 -0.90 5.08 -9.00
CA TRP A 32 -1.50 4.27 -7.97
C TRP A 32 -2.64 3.42 -8.54
N THR A 33 -2.51 2.12 -8.47
CA THR A 33 -3.43 1.16 -9.07
C THR A 33 -3.92 0.20 -8.01
N ALA A 34 -5.22 -0.05 -7.99
CA ALA A 34 -5.81 -1.01 -7.06
C ALA A 34 -5.39 -2.44 -7.42
N ILE A 35 -5.12 -3.23 -6.39
CA ILE A 35 -4.82 -4.65 -6.46
C ILE A 35 -5.70 -5.39 -5.47
N ALA A 36 -6.15 -6.59 -5.84
CA ALA A 36 -6.81 -7.52 -4.93
C ALA A 36 -5.98 -8.82 -4.87
N ALA A 37 -5.53 -9.18 -3.68
CA ALA A 37 -4.70 -10.36 -3.44
C ALA A 37 -4.81 -10.81 -1.98
N ASP A 38 -4.52 -12.08 -1.72
CA ASP A 38 -4.61 -12.72 -0.41
C ASP A 38 -3.65 -12.15 0.64
N TYR A 39 -2.54 -11.55 0.21
CA TYR A 39 -1.59 -10.87 1.08
C TYR A 39 -1.99 -9.43 1.47
N CYS A 40 -3.04 -8.86 0.85
CA CYS A 40 -3.59 -7.56 1.23
C CYS A 40 -4.54 -7.70 2.43
N TYR A 41 -4.70 -6.62 3.19
CA TYR A 41 -5.66 -6.58 4.30
C TYR A 41 -7.10 -6.60 3.81
N GLY A 42 -7.96 -7.32 4.54
CA GLY A 42 -9.41 -7.36 4.32
C GLY A 42 -10.04 -8.64 4.85
N GLU A 43 -11.33 -8.59 5.16
CA GLU A 43 -12.10 -9.76 5.59
C GLU A 43 -12.85 -10.42 4.43
N THR A 44 -13.42 -9.62 3.55
CA THR A 44 -14.22 -10.10 2.41
C THR A 44 -13.53 -9.82 1.09
N ILE A 45 -12.89 -8.65 0.97
CA ILE A 45 -12.09 -8.25 -0.19
C ILE A 45 -10.75 -7.75 0.34
N ASN A 46 -9.72 -8.52 0.06
CA ASN A 46 -8.34 -8.15 0.38
C ASN A 46 -7.81 -7.28 -0.74
N SER A 47 -7.63 -5.99 -0.49
CA SER A 47 -7.22 -5.04 -1.52
C SER A 47 -6.32 -3.93 -0.99
N ALA A 48 -5.42 -3.48 -1.84
CA ALA A 48 -4.49 -2.38 -1.59
C ALA A 48 -4.33 -1.54 -2.87
N VAL A 49 -3.51 -0.50 -2.81
CA VAL A 49 -3.03 0.20 -4.00
C VAL A 49 -1.51 0.08 -4.08
N TYR A 50 -1.00 -0.01 -5.29
CA TYR A 50 0.43 -0.13 -5.53
C TYR A 50 0.86 0.64 -6.77
N LYS A 51 2.15 0.92 -6.88
CA LYS A 51 2.79 1.49 -8.06
C LYS A 51 4.30 1.22 -8.05
N ASN A 52 4.97 1.48 -9.17
CA ASN A 52 6.43 1.55 -9.21
C ASN A 52 6.95 2.72 -8.36
N LYS A 53 8.20 2.62 -7.93
CA LYS A 53 8.89 3.72 -7.23
C LYS A 53 8.84 5.00 -8.04
N GLY A 54 8.82 6.12 -7.33
CA GLY A 54 8.81 7.46 -7.89
C GLY A 54 9.77 8.41 -7.18
N SER A 55 9.60 9.68 -7.43
CA SER A 55 10.42 10.75 -6.84
C SER A 55 9.88 11.30 -5.51
N GLY A 56 8.71 10.84 -5.06
CA GLY A 56 7.97 11.38 -3.92
C GLY A 56 6.89 12.37 -4.30
N ALA A 57 6.64 12.56 -5.61
CA ALA A 57 5.62 13.49 -6.09
C ALA A 57 4.18 12.96 -5.96
N ASN A 58 4.03 11.64 -5.78
CA ASN A 58 2.72 11.02 -5.62
C ASN A 58 2.64 10.35 -4.25
N ALA A 59 1.51 10.52 -3.58
CA ALA A 59 1.29 9.99 -2.24
C ALA A 59 -0.09 9.33 -2.11
N VAL A 60 -0.20 8.45 -1.10
CA VAL A 60 -1.46 7.98 -0.53
C VAL A 60 -1.59 8.58 0.86
N GLU A 61 -2.79 8.98 1.21
CA GLU A 61 -3.12 9.52 2.53
C GLU A 61 -4.25 8.72 3.16
N TRP A 62 -4.08 8.39 4.44
CA TRP A 62 -5.13 7.89 5.32
C TRP A 62 -5.49 8.99 6.30
N LYS A 63 -6.77 9.31 6.40
CA LYS A 63 -7.31 10.34 7.30
C LYS A 63 -8.26 9.69 8.29
N THR A 64 -8.10 10.03 9.55
CA THR A 64 -8.97 9.55 10.62
C THR A 64 -9.15 10.61 11.69
N GLU A 65 -10.23 10.47 12.48
CA GLU A 65 -10.49 11.28 13.65
C GLU A 65 -10.10 10.51 14.90
N ILE A 66 -9.20 11.07 15.70
CA ILE A 66 -8.85 10.54 17.02
C ILE A 66 -9.93 11.00 18.01
N PRO A 67 -10.61 10.07 18.71
CA PRO A 67 -11.78 10.39 19.51
C PRO A 67 -11.47 11.11 20.83
N LYS A 68 -10.25 10.99 21.35
CA LYS A 68 -9.77 11.63 22.58
C LYS A 68 -8.26 11.68 22.61
N ASP A 69 -7.70 12.64 23.34
CA ASP A 69 -6.27 12.72 23.61
C ASP A 69 -5.75 11.44 24.25
N GLY A 70 -4.58 10.97 23.85
CA GLY A 70 -3.96 9.78 24.44
C GLY A 70 -2.86 9.17 23.59
N TYR A 71 -2.28 8.08 24.12
CA TYR A 71 -1.29 7.31 23.39
C TYR A 71 -1.99 6.31 22.46
N TYR A 72 -1.48 6.24 21.24
CA TYR A 72 -1.96 5.33 20.21
C TYR A 72 -0.79 4.63 19.53
N GLU A 73 -0.80 3.30 19.59
CA GLU A 73 0.03 2.52 18.69
C GLU A 73 -0.51 2.64 17.27
N VAL A 74 0.33 3.11 16.37
CA VAL A 74 0.01 3.18 14.94
C VAL A 74 0.68 2.02 14.23
N SER A 75 -0.10 1.22 13.52
CA SER A 75 0.38 0.07 12.76
C SER A 75 -0.06 0.16 11.31
N ILE A 76 0.78 -0.37 10.42
CA ILE A 76 0.48 -0.52 8.99
C ILE A 76 0.40 -2.00 8.62
N TRP A 77 -0.35 -2.32 7.58
CA TRP A 77 -0.35 -3.68 7.04
C TRP A 77 0.78 -3.85 6.04
N ASN A 78 1.73 -4.74 6.36
CA ASN A 78 2.80 -5.13 5.46
C ASN A 78 2.31 -6.24 4.52
N ALA A 79 1.86 -5.85 3.34
CA ALA A 79 1.50 -6.76 2.27
C ALA A 79 2.78 -7.35 1.64
N LYS A 80 3.16 -8.57 2.03
CA LYS A 80 4.27 -9.29 1.42
C LYS A 80 3.80 -10.03 0.18
N MET A 81 4.21 -9.58 -0.99
CA MET A 81 4.00 -10.33 -2.22
C MET A 81 4.83 -11.61 -2.20
N SER A 82 4.21 -12.72 -1.74
CA SER A 82 4.90 -13.99 -1.60
C SER A 82 5.20 -14.66 -2.94
N GLY A 83 6.44 -15.00 -3.14
CA GLY A 83 6.89 -16.21 -3.87
C GLY A 83 6.93 -16.18 -5.39
N ARG A 84 6.02 -15.56 -6.14
CA ARG A 84 6.01 -15.68 -7.61
C ARG A 84 6.84 -14.64 -8.35
N MET A 85 7.07 -13.49 -7.77
CA MET A 85 7.97 -12.49 -8.37
C MET A 85 9.44 -12.81 -8.18
N PHE A 86 9.82 -13.53 -7.12
CA PHE A 86 11.19 -13.94 -6.87
C PHE A 86 11.79 -14.87 -7.94
N PHE A 87 10.96 -15.56 -8.73
CA PHE A 87 11.48 -16.46 -9.78
C PHE A 87 12.02 -15.72 -11.02
N MET A 88 11.61 -14.49 -11.28
CA MET A 88 12.17 -13.73 -12.40
C MET A 88 13.46 -13.01 -12.03
N ASP A 89 13.68 -12.71 -10.77
CA ASP A 89 14.84 -11.96 -10.30
C ASP A 89 16.08 -12.84 -10.07
N ARG A 90 15.93 -14.17 -9.99
CA ARG A 90 17.07 -15.09 -9.93
C ARG A 90 18.06 -14.96 -11.09
N ARG A 91 17.67 -14.32 -12.19
CA ARG A 91 18.56 -14.06 -13.34
C ARG A 91 19.35 -12.77 -13.24
N ARG A 92 19.02 -11.85 -12.31
CA ARG A 92 19.66 -10.53 -12.17
C ARG A 92 20.65 -10.41 -11.00
N GLY A 93 20.98 -11.48 -10.31
CA GLY A 93 21.90 -11.46 -9.16
C GLY A 93 21.16 -11.01 -7.89
N ARG A 94 21.48 -11.66 -6.77
CA ARG A 94 20.91 -11.42 -5.46
C ARG A 94 21.28 -10.00 -4.96
N HIS A 95 20.55 -8.99 -5.39
CA HIS A 95 20.43 -7.80 -4.59
C HIS A 95 19.27 -8.05 -3.62
N LYS A 96 19.56 -8.06 -2.32
CA LYS A 96 18.56 -7.94 -1.28
C LYS A 96 17.93 -6.56 -1.51
N GLU A 97 16.76 -6.53 -2.13
CA GLU A 97 16.03 -5.30 -2.32
C GLU A 97 15.50 -4.87 -0.96
N GLU A 98 16.10 -3.84 -0.40
CA GLU A 98 15.56 -3.19 0.78
C GLU A 98 14.28 -2.47 0.38
N ARG A 99 13.18 -2.77 1.04
CA ARG A 99 11.88 -2.13 0.78
C ARG A 99 11.60 -1.09 1.86
N ASN A 100 12.44 -0.06 1.89
CA ASN A 100 12.28 1.05 2.83
C ASN A 100 11.12 1.95 2.43
N GLN A 101 10.10 2.03 3.29
CA GLN A 101 8.97 2.92 3.16
C GLN A 101 8.96 3.93 4.32
N THR A 102 8.74 5.20 4.00
CA THR A 102 8.65 6.27 4.99
C THR A 102 7.21 6.71 5.14
N TYR A 103 6.68 6.53 6.33
CA TYR A 103 5.36 6.98 6.73
C TYR A 103 5.50 8.30 7.48
N THR A 104 4.68 9.27 7.14
CA THR A 104 4.62 10.56 7.83
C THR A 104 3.29 10.68 8.54
N ILE A 105 3.33 10.89 9.84
CA ILE A 105 2.18 11.11 10.71
C ILE A 105 2.05 12.62 10.93
N GLN A 106 0.90 13.18 10.61
CA GLN A 106 0.61 14.60 10.81
C GLN A 106 -0.64 14.76 11.67
N TYR A 107 -0.52 15.55 12.71
CA TYR A 107 -1.61 15.94 13.62
C TYR A 107 -1.39 17.37 14.11
N ASP A 108 -2.44 18.14 14.20
CA ASP A 108 -2.36 19.59 14.48
C ASP A 108 -1.32 20.27 13.57
N LYS A 109 -0.23 20.75 14.17
CA LYS A 109 0.92 21.38 13.49
C LYS A 109 2.18 20.51 13.53
N GLU A 110 2.08 19.35 14.19
CA GLU A 110 3.19 18.42 14.35
C GLU A 110 3.27 17.47 13.15
N LYS A 111 4.50 17.04 12.85
CA LYS A 111 4.77 16.12 11.78
C LYS A 111 5.95 15.22 12.14
N GLU A 112 5.70 13.93 12.20
CA GLU A 112 6.71 12.92 12.48
C GLU A 112 6.85 11.97 11.30
N SER A 113 8.04 11.42 11.11
CA SER A 113 8.29 10.47 10.02
C SER A 113 9.04 9.24 10.53
N VAL A 114 8.56 8.07 10.15
CA VAL A 114 9.13 6.77 10.48
C VAL A 114 9.43 6.01 9.20
N THR A 115 10.65 5.46 9.09
CA THR A 115 11.06 4.63 7.96
C THR A 115 11.25 3.19 8.43
N LEU A 116 10.61 2.26 7.72
CA LEU A 116 10.69 0.82 7.97
C LEU A 116 11.27 0.11 6.76
N ASP A 117 12.12 -0.89 6.99
CA ASP A 117 12.47 -1.90 5.99
C ASP A 117 11.41 -3.03 6.05
N LEU A 118 10.44 -2.96 5.16
CA LEU A 118 9.34 -3.91 5.15
C LEU A 118 9.73 -5.33 4.69
N ASP A 119 10.93 -5.53 4.17
CA ASP A 119 11.42 -6.87 3.86
C ASP A 119 11.96 -7.59 5.10
N GLU A 120 12.45 -6.85 6.09
CA GLU A 120 12.84 -7.39 7.40
C GLU A 120 11.62 -7.72 8.27
N GLU A 121 10.50 -7.01 8.08
CA GLU A 121 9.28 -7.18 8.86
C GLU A 121 8.47 -8.41 8.41
N THR A 122 7.66 -8.98 9.30
CA THR A 122 6.73 -10.05 8.97
C THR A 122 5.55 -9.53 8.14
N GLU A 123 4.89 -10.41 7.39
CA GLU A 123 3.60 -10.10 6.79
C GLU A 123 2.56 -9.84 7.89
N GLY A 124 1.68 -8.88 7.66
CA GLY A 124 0.64 -8.52 8.60
C GLY A 124 0.85 -7.15 9.26
N TRP A 125 0.31 -6.97 10.45
CA TRP A 125 0.41 -5.71 11.17
C TRP A 125 1.81 -5.46 11.70
N VAL A 126 2.40 -4.33 11.32
CA VAL A 126 3.71 -3.85 11.76
C VAL A 126 3.53 -2.50 12.44
N SER A 127 4.02 -2.37 13.67
CA SER A 127 3.98 -1.10 14.41
C SER A 127 4.97 -0.10 13.83
N ILE A 128 4.52 1.12 13.57
CA ILE A 128 5.39 2.25 13.20
C ILE A 128 5.72 3.14 14.40
N GLY A 129 5.10 2.91 15.54
CA GLY A 129 5.39 3.60 16.80
C GLY A 129 4.18 3.82 17.67
N ASN A 130 4.45 4.37 18.86
CA ASN A 130 3.43 4.80 19.81
C ASN A 130 3.51 6.34 19.92
N PHE A 131 2.41 7.02 19.62
CA PHE A 131 2.36 8.48 19.49
C PHE A 131 1.31 9.03 20.46
N TYR A 132 1.64 10.15 21.13
CA TYR A 132 0.62 10.92 21.82
C TYR A 132 -0.14 11.77 20.80
N LEU A 133 -1.37 11.38 20.52
CA LEU A 133 -2.22 12.06 19.53
C LEU A 133 -3.31 12.85 20.24
N PRO A 134 -3.50 14.13 19.91
CA PRO A 134 -4.63 14.92 20.39
C PRO A 134 -5.92 14.47 19.71
N GLN A 135 -7.04 14.75 20.34
CA GLN A 135 -8.35 14.63 19.72
C GLN A 135 -8.42 15.46 18.44
N GLY A 136 -8.83 14.86 17.33
CA GLY A 136 -8.96 15.55 16.04
C GLY A 136 -8.44 14.75 14.87
N GLU A 137 -8.27 15.41 13.73
CA GLU A 137 -7.81 14.79 12.50
C GLU A 137 -6.34 14.41 12.58
N VAL A 138 -6.04 13.17 12.19
CA VAL A 138 -4.69 12.65 11.96
C VAL A 138 -4.58 12.17 10.53
N ILE A 139 -3.49 12.53 9.87
CA ILE A 139 -3.19 12.14 8.50
C ILE A 139 -1.90 11.32 8.48
N ILE A 140 -1.97 10.11 7.92
CA ILE A 140 -0.79 9.31 7.60
C ILE A 140 -0.54 9.44 6.10
N THR A 141 0.68 9.75 5.71
CA THR A 141 1.09 9.90 4.31
C THR A 141 2.20 8.90 3.97
N LEU A 142 2.04 8.19 2.86
CA LEU A 142 3.08 7.36 2.23
C LEU A 142 3.33 7.88 0.82
N THR A 143 4.56 8.28 0.53
CA THR A 143 4.95 8.71 -0.82
C THR A 143 5.48 7.56 -1.66
N ASP A 144 5.58 7.77 -2.97
CA ASP A 144 6.18 6.81 -3.90
C ASP A 144 7.73 6.81 -3.89
N LYS A 145 8.36 7.56 -2.98
CA LYS A 145 9.82 7.57 -2.80
C LYS A 145 10.22 6.43 -1.87
N VAL A 146 10.63 5.33 -2.45
CA VAL A 146 11.04 4.10 -1.75
C VAL A 146 12.37 3.59 -2.29
N SER A 147 13.09 2.75 -1.53
CA SER A 147 14.36 2.17 -1.99
C SER A 147 14.17 1.00 -2.95
N GLY A 148 13.09 0.22 -2.81
CA GLY A 148 12.75 -0.89 -3.68
C GLY A 148 12.18 -0.47 -5.04
N ASP A 149 11.72 -1.43 -5.83
CA ASP A 149 11.17 -1.18 -7.17
C ASP A 149 9.72 -0.72 -7.16
N TYR A 150 8.99 -0.98 -6.08
CA TYR A 150 7.57 -0.67 -5.95
C TYR A 150 7.20 -0.27 -4.52
N VAL A 151 6.05 0.34 -4.38
CA VAL A 151 5.42 0.70 -3.12
C VAL A 151 4.00 0.15 -3.08
N ILE A 152 3.60 -0.40 -1.92
CA ILE A 152 2.22 -0.83 -1.64
C ILE A 152 1.70 0.01 -0.49
N ALA A 153 0.51 0.57 -0.65
CA ALA A 153 -0.24 1.26 0.38
C ALA A 153 -1.50 0.43 0.69
N ASP A 154 -1.57 -0.09 1.90
CA ASP A 154 -2.65 -0.97 2.36
C ASP A 154 -3.41 -0.32 3.53
N ALA A 155 -3.61 -1.01 4.63
CA ALA A 155 -4.37 -0.52 5.77
C ALA A 155 -3.48 0.13 6.83
N VAL A 156 -4.05 1.08 7.56
CA VAL A 156 -3.50 1.68 8.77
C VAL A 156 -4.45 1.44 9.94
N LYS A 157 -3.90 1.15 11.11
CA LYS A 157 -4.65 0.91 12.34
C LYS A 157 -4.11 1.76 13.48
N PHE A 158 -5.02 2.33 14.25
CA PHE A 158 -4.75 3.04 15.50
C PHE A 158 -5.33 2.24 16.66
N THR A 159 -4.50 1.91 17.62
CA THR A 159 -4.92 1.18 18.83
C THR A 159 -4.59 2.03 20.05
N ALA A 160 -5.61 2.46 20.79
CA ALA A 160 -5.37 3.17 22.03
C ALA A 160 -4.57 2.29 23.00
N THR A 161 -3.52 2.86 23.59
CA THR A 161 -2.68 2.18 24.60
C THR A 161 -2.85 2.87 25.95
N GLU A 162 -2.69 2.11 27.02
CA GLU A 162 -2.56 2.67 28.37
C GLU A 162 -1.10 3.14 28.52
N GLU A 163 -0.88 4.20 29.32
CA GLU A 163 0.46 4.67 29.68
C GLU A 163 1.31 3.59 30.34
#